data_9dbeb3c0876680209c70c29967288c1d
#
_entry.id   9dbeb3c0876680209c70c29967288c1d
#
_cell.length_a   1.000
_cell.length_b   1.000
_cell.length_c   1.000
_cell.angle_alpha   90.00
_cell.angle_beta   90.00
_cell.angle_gamma   90.00
#
_symmetry.space_group_name_H-M   'P 1'
#
loop_
_entity.id
_entity.type
_entity.pdbx_description
1 polymer ?
#
loop_
_entity_poly.entity_id
_entity_poly.type
_entity_poly.pdbx_seq_one_letter_code
_entity_poly.pdbx_strand_id
1 'polypeptide(L)'
;MSASSPPKVPKNPPPLQPRMDNPWYDFAPYPKRPRLAWPKNARVAFCVVMPLEYYELLPPESAVKDSRFVGEFGSYNPDYRTWTQREFGNRTTIFRVLDVLDRYQIRAGVPVNAMAAERYPFLIEQFKKRKYEFIGHGVSANRMLSSKMSEAEEKAEIASSLAAVEKAAGVRPKGWLGQEYGESERTPQLLADAGLDYVLDWPNDDQPYPMKVGRKFVSMPNQPEWDDVQQLWLRRINTTRYPDIVADAFELLHQEGGQVFSLSIHPWLMGMAHRIKYLDEALRRIERFGNVWHATPGEIAEHYAKTML
;
A
#
# COMPACT_ATOMS: atom_id res chain seq x y z
N MET A 1 31.52 17.17 32.28
CA MET A 1 30.90 17.34 30.97
C MET A 1 29.45 17.71 31.21
N SER A 2 29.05 18.94 30.95
CA SER A 2 27.71 19.47 31.18
C SER A 2 26.76 18.87 30.15
N ALA A 3 25.72 18.14 30.60
CA ALA A 3 24.66 17.66 29.76
C ALA A 3 23.88 18.87 29.21
N SER A 4 23.99 19.12 27.91
CA SER A 4 23.20 20.14 27.23
C SER A 4 21.72 19.74 27.28
N SER A 5 20.87 20.62 27.81
CA SER A 5 19.42 20.42 27.77
C SER A 5 18.95 20.20 26.32
N PRO A 6 18.02 19.26 26.08
CA PRO A 6 17.49 19.04 24.74
C PRO A 6 16.84 20.34 24.20
N PRO A 7 16.93 20.62 22.89
CA PRO A 7 16.37 21.82 22.30
C PRO A 7 14.86 21.90 22.59
N LYS A 8 14.40 23.05 23.07
CA LYS A 8 12.98 23.32 23.30
C LYS A 8 12.26 23.32 21.94
N VAL A 9 11.41 22.32 21.71
CA VAL A 9 10.53 22.31 20.54
C VAL A 9 9.54 23.48 20.68
N PRO A 10 9.33 24.29 19.63
CA PRO A 10 8.34 25.35 19.63
C PRO A 10 6.98 24.81 20.05
N LYS A 11 6.25 25.51 20.90
CA LYS A 11 4.91 25.08 21.38
C LYS A 11 3.87 25.05 20.26
N ASN A 12 4.05 25.86 19.22
CA ASN A 12 3.21 25.88 18.03
C ASN A 12 4.14 25.86 16.81
N PRO A 13 3.88 25.04 15.80
CA PRO A 13 4.59 25.15 14.53
C PRO A 13 4.31 26.55 13.92
N PRO A 14 5.23 27.09 13.11
CA PRO A 14 4.96 28.31 12.38
C PRO A 14 3.72 28.14 11.50
N PRO A 15 2.94 29.21 11.22
CA PRO A 15 1.79 29.11 10.35
C PRO A 15 2.21 28.57 8.97
N LEU A 16 1.36 27.69 8.41
CA LEU A 16 1.55 27.13 7.08
C LEU A 16 1.71 28.24 6.05
N GLN A 17 2.75 28.15 5.24
CA GLN A 17 2.92 29.05 4.10
C GLN A 17 2.37 28.37 2.84
N PRO A 18 1.73 29.11 1.93
CA PRO A 18 1.27 28.55 0.67
C PRO A 18 2.38 27.77 -0.06
N ARG A 19 2.11 26.53 -0.45
CA ARG A 19 3.04 25.62 -1.16
C ARG A 19 4.25 25.12 -0.36
N MET A 20 4.33 25.37 0.95
CA MET A 20 5.40 24.89 1.80
C MET A 20 5.03 23.75 2.73
N ASP A 21 3.73 23.52 2.90
CA ASP A 21 3.21 22.47 3.78
C ASP A 21 1.86 21.96 3.26
N ASN A 22 1.35 20.91 3.86
CA ASN A 22 0.05 20.32 3.52
C ASN A 22 -0.97 20.57 4.63
N PRO A 23 -2.28 20.66 4.30
CA PRO A 23 -3.31 20.86 5.29
C PRO A 23 -3.81 19.57 5.97
N TRP A 24 -3.32 18.39 5.54
CA TRP A 24 -3.97 17.11 5.80
C TRP A 24 -3.62 16.48 7.13
N TYR A 25 -2.47 16.81 7.72
CA TYR A 25 -2.05 16.29 9.04
C TYR A 25 -1.18 17.30 9.79
N ASP A 26 -1.00 17.11 11.10
CA ASP A 26 -0.10 17.90 11.92
C ASP A 26 1.27 17.24 12.04
N PHE A 27 2.32 18.02 12.08
CA PHE A 27 3.64 17.52 12.41
C PHE A 27 3.65 16.99 13.85
N ALA A 28 3.77 15.68 13.98
CA ALA A 28 3.82 14.98 15.26
C ALA A 28 5.11 14.16 15.34
N PRO A 29 6.19 14.68 15.94
CA PRO A 29 7.47 13.97 16.01
C PRO A 29 7.35 12.71 16.87
N TYR A 30 7.90 11.59 16.39
CA TYR A 30 7.79 10.27 16.98
C TYR A 30 8.03 10.22 18.51
N PRO A 31 9.07 10.86 19.10
CA PRO A 31 9.31 10.79 20.55
C PRO A 31 8.23 11.43 21.43
N LYS A 32 7.29 12.17 20.83
CA LYS A 32 6.21 12.85 21.55
C LYS A 32 4.85 12.18 21.38
N ARG A 33 4.77 11.12 20.60
CA ARG A 33 3.53 10.39 20.33
C ARG A 33 3.19 9.44 21.49
N PRO A 34 1.89 9.19 21.72
CA PRO A 34 1.49 8.12 22.59
C PRO A 34 1.94 6.78 21.99
N ARG A 35 2.37 5.86 22.84
CA ARG A 35 2.71 4.52 22.39
C ARG A 35 1.44 3.77 21.98
N LEU A 36 1.41 3.26 20.75
CA LEU A 36 0.30 2.45 20.28
C LEU A 36 0.35 1.05 20.90
N ALA A 37 -0.82 0.52 21.22
CA ALA A 37 -0.99 -0.83 21.71
C ALA A 37 -1.79 -1.65 20.71
N TRP A 38 -1.22 -2.73 20.23
CA TRP A 38 -1.89 -3.67 19.35
C TRP A 38 -2.59 -4.79 20.12
N PRO A 39 -3.59 -5.48 19.53
CA PRO A 39 -4.25 -6.62 20.15
C PRO A 39 -3.28 -7.66 20.69
N LYS A 40 -3.64 -8.29 21.82
CA LYS A 40 -2.83 -9.33 22.49
C LYS A 40 -1.42 -8.87 22.87
N ASN A 41 -1.22 -7.57 23.13
CA ASN A 41 0.07 -6.96 23.43
C ASN A 41 1.11 -7.19 22.32
N ALA A 42 0.69 -7.27 21.08
CA ALA A 42 1.60 -7.38 19.95
C ALA A 42 2.48 -6.12 19.87
N ARG A 43 3.74 -6.33 19.47
CA ARG A 43 4.71 -5.25 19.31
C ARG A 43 4.59 -4.57 17.96
N VAL A 44 4.27 -5.35 16.93
CA VAL A 44 4.07 -4.90 15.54
C VAL A 44 2.73 -5.40 15.03
N ALA A 45 2.00 -4.55 14.32
CA ALA A 45 0.94 -4.96 13.43
C ALA A 45 1.55 -5.24 12.05
N PHE A 46 1.42 -6.47 11.58
CA PHE A 46 1.97 -6.91 10.30
C PHE A 46 0.85 -7.13 9.27
N CYS A 47 0.95 -6.52 8.11
CA CYS A 47 0.05 -6.76 6.99
C CYS A 47 0.82 -6.94 5.68
N VAL A 48 0.22 -7.68 4.75
CA VAL A 48 0.70 -7.81 3.37
C VAL A 48 -0.25 -7.09 2.44
N VAL A 49 0.30 -6.29 1.53
CA VAL A 49 -0.42 -5.62 0.45
C VAL A 49 -0.02 -6.28 -0.86
N MET A 50 -0.99 -6.84 -1.58
CA MET A 50 -0.75 -7.57 -2.83
C MET A 50 -1.69 -7.07 -3.92
N PRO A 51 -1.29 -6.10 -4.75
CA PRO A 51 -2.16 -5.52 -5.75
C PRO A 51 -2.55 -6.53 -6.86
N LEU A 52 -3.81 -6.45 -7.28
CA LEU A 52 -4.33 -7.07 -8.49
C LEU A 52 -4.53 -5.99 -9.55
N GLU A 53 -3.60 -5.94 -10.48
CA GLU A 53 -3.50 -4.87 -11.46
C GLU A 53 -3.83 -5.32 -12.87
N TYR A 54 -4.46 -4.43 -13.62
CA TYR A 54 -4.64 -4.54 -15.05
C TYR A 54 -3.96 -3.38 -15.75
N TYR A 55 -3.09 -3.68 -16.70
CA TYR A 55 -2.44 -2.69 -17.58
C TYR A 55 -3.20 -2.59 -18.88
N GLU A 56 -3.60 -1.38 -19.26
CA GLU A 56 -4.17 -1.16 -20.59
C GLU A 56 -3.09 -1.23 -21.65
N LEU A 57 -3.35 -1.99 -22.72
CA LEU A 57 -2.43 -2.05 -23.86
C LEU A 57 -2.36 -0.72 -24.59
N LEU A 58 -3.50 -0.03 -24.68
CA LEU A 58 -3.67 1.28 -25.31
C LEU A 58 -4.43 2.21 -24.34
N PRO A 59 -3.74 2.75 -23.32
CA PRO A 59 -4.37 3.70 -22.40
C PRO A 59 -4.73 4.99 -23.12
N PRO A 60 -5.70 5.78 -22.62
CA PRO A 60 -6.02 7.11 -23.14
C PRO A 60 -4.77 8.00 -23.19
N GLU A 61 -4.71 8.93 -24.15
CA GLU A 61 -3.61 9.89 -24.26
C GLU A 61 -3.46 10.79 -23.01
N SER A 62 -4.58 11.05 -22.32
CA SER A 62 -4.61 11.82 -21.07
C SER A 62 -4.10 11.03 -19.86
N ALA A 63 -3.87 9.72 -19.98
CA ALA A 63 -3.42 8.89 -18.87
C ALA A 63 -2.04 9.33 -18.36
N VAL A 64 -1.95 9.62 -17.07
CA VAL A 64 -0.69 9.94 -16.40
C VAL A 64 -0.04 8.64 -15.96
N LYS A 65 1.21 8.45 -16.34
CA LYS A 65 2.05 7.30 -15.98
C LYS A 65 3.24 7.77 -15.19
N ASP A 66 3.69 6.94 -14.26
CA ASP A 66 4.99 7.15 -13.65
C ASP A 66 6.11 6.88 -14.65
N SER A 67 6.95 7.89 -14.89
CA SER A 67 8.06 7.83 -15.85
C SER A 67 9.16 6.83 -15.46
N ARG A 68 9.21 6.40 -14.19
CA ARG A 68 10.14 5.36 -13.71
C ARG A 68 9.82 3.98 -14.27
N PHE A 69 8.57 3.73 -14.66
CA PHE A 69 8.11 2.47 -15.24
C PHE A 69 8.17 2.47 -16.76
N VAL A 70 9.35 2.70 -17.29
CA VAL A 70 9.64 2.40 -18.70
C VAL A 70 9.77 0.88 -18.82
N GLY A 71 9.14 0.27 -19.83
CA GLY A 71 9.26 -1.16 -20.09
C GLY A 71 10.74 -1.58 -20.20
N GLU A 72 11.10 -2.73 -19.63
CA GLU A 72 12.48 -3.24 -19.61
C GLU A 72 13.10 -3.32 -21.01
N PHE A 73 12.28 -3.48 -22.03
CA PHE A 73 12.67 -3.64 -23.43
C PHE A 73 12.45 -2.36 -24.27
N GLY A 74 12.26 -1.22 -23.61
CA GLY A 74 11.96 0.05 -24.27
C GLY A 74 10.46 0.35 -24.37
N SER A 75 10.13 1.53 -24.91
CA SER A 75 8.75 1.98 -25.06
C SER A 75 8.28 1.73 -26.50
N TYR A 76 7.22 0.95 -26.62
CA TYR A 76 6.54 0.69 -27.90
C TYR A 76 5.06 1.04 -27.77
N ASN A 77 4.40 1.30 -28.86
CA ASN A 77 2.96 1.56 -28.90
C ASN A 77 2.31 0.74 -30.03
N PRO A 78 1.54 -0.31 -29.71
CA PRO A 78 1.31 -0.91 -28.39
C PRO A 78 2.51 -1.71 -27.86
N ASP A 79 2.72 -1.70 -26.54
CA ASP A 79 3.81 -2.47 -25.89
C ASP A 79 3.32 -3.84 -25.40
N TYR A 80 3.23 -4.79 -26.35
CA TYR A 80 2.83 -6.17 -26.03
C TYR A 80 3.80 -6.89 -25.11
N ARG A 81 5.07 -6.54 -25.08
CA ARG A 81 6.08 -7.23 -24.25
C ARG A 81 5.88 -6.90 -22.78
N THR A 82 5.80 -5.62 -22.44
CA THR A 82 5.52 -5.21 -21.05
C THR A 82 4.14 -5.67 -20.63
N TRP A 83 3.14 -5.53 -21.49
CA TRP A 83 1.78 -5.96 -21.20
C TRP A 83 1.71 -7.46 -20.88
N THR A 84 2.31 -8.32 -21.73
CA THR A 84 2.31 -9.77 -21.48
C THR A 84 3.12 -10.17 -20.24
N GLN A 85 4.17 -9.45 -19.91
CA GLN A 85 4.95 -9.66 -18.68
C GLN A 85 4.08 -9.39 -17.44
N ARG A 86 3.26 -8.34 -17.46
CA ARG A 86 2.32 -8.04 -16.37
C ARG A 86 1.20 -9.07 -16.30
N GLU A 87 0.63 -9.45 -17.45
CA GLU A 87 -0.37 -10.52 -17.55
C GLU A 87 0.13 -11.86 -16.98
N PHE A 88 1.41 -12.18 -17.13
CA PHE A 88 2.01 -13.36 -16.53
C PHE A 88 1.88 -13.36 -15.00
N GLY A 89 1.90 -12.18 -14.38
CA GLY A 89 1.60 -11.99 -12.97
C GLY A 89 0.25 -12.60 -12.60
N ASN A 90 -0.78 -12.17 -13.28
CA ASN A 90 -2.16 -12.56 -13.00
C ASN A 90 -2.51 -13.99 -13.46
N ARG A 91 -1.82 -14.50 -14.46
CA ARG A 91 -2.08 -15.85 -15.03
C ARG A 91 -1.36 -16.98 -14.33
N THR A 92 -0.19 -16.71 -13.76
CA THR A 92 0.70 -17.78 -13.28
C THR A 92 1.30 -17.49 -11.93
N THR A 93 2.00 -16.34 -11.79
CA THR A 93 2.87 -16.13 -10.62
C THR A 93 2.12 -15.77 -9.37
N ILE A 94 0.91 -15.22 -9.49
CA ILE A 94 0.04 -14.93 -8.36
C ILE A 94 -0.27 -16.18 -7.54
N PHE A 95 -0.45 -17.34 -8.18
CA PHE A 95 -0.74 -18.59 -7.46
C PHE A 95 0.43 -19.03 -6.59
N ARG A 96 1.66 -18.81 -7.02
CA ARG A 96 2.84 -19.09 -6.20
C ARG A 96 2.90 -18.19 -4.96
N VAL A 97 2.50 -16.92 -5.12
CA VAL A 97 2.41 -15.99 -3.99
C VAL A 97 1.30 -16.43 -3.04
N LEU A 98 0.12 -16.78 -3.56
CA LEU A 98 -0.99 -17.31 -2.75
C LEU A 98 -0.56 -18.56 -1.95
N ASP A 99 0.15 -19.51 -2.57
CA ASP A 99 0.65 -20.70 -1.90
C ASP A 99 1.62 -20.38 -0.76
N VAL A 100 2.45 -19.33 -0.93
CA VAL A 100 3.32 -18.86 0.14
C VAL A 100 2.51 -18.22 1.26
N LEU A 101 1.59 -17.31 0.96
CA LEU A 101 0.76 -16.66 1.97
C LEU A 101 -0.12 -17.66 2.73
N ASP A 102 -0.66 -18.67 2.05
CA ASP A 102 -1.47 -19.73 2.66
C ASP A 102 -0.66 -20.53 3.69
N ARG A 103 0.62 -20.82 3.43
CA ARG A 103 1.51 -21.53 4.38
C ARG A 103 1.67 -20.78 5.70
N TYR A 104 1.69 -19.46 5.67
CA TYR A 104 1.82 -18.61 6.85
C TYR A 104 0.46 -18.09 7.35
N GLN A 105 -0.66 -18.55 6.77
CA GLN A 105 -2.02 -18.14 7.13
C GLN A 105 -2.21 -16.60 7.08
N ILE A 106 -1.50 -15.92 6.19
CA ILE A 106 -1.54 -14.48 6.01
C ILE A 106 -2.73 -14.11 5.13
N ARG A 107 -3.59 -13.21 5.64
CA ARG A 107 -4.64 -12.56 4.86
C ARG A 107 -4.12 -11.24 4.33
N ALA A 108 -4.05 -11.10 3.01
CA ALA A 108 -3.57 -9.89 2.37
C ALA A 108 -4.68 -8.82 2.23
N GLY A 109 -4.28 -7.55 2.26
CA GLY A 109 -5.04 -6.49 1.61
C GLY A 109 -4.73 -6.51 0.12
N VAL A 110 -5.76 -6.48 -0.70
CA VAL A 110 -5.64 -6.55 -2.16
C VAL A 110 -6.17 -5.26 -2.77
N PRO A 111 -5.30 -4.30 -3.11
CA PRO A 111 -5.66 -3.20 -3.99
C PRO A 111 -6.07 -3.73 -5.37
N VAL A 112 -7.25 -3.36 -5.84
CA VAL A 112 -7.83 -3.90 -7.09
C VAL A 112 -8.25 -2.78 -8.01
N ASN A 113 -7.72 -2.78 -9.24
CA ASN A 113 -8.20 -1.88 -10.29
C ASN A 113 -9.62 -2.26 -10.74
N ALA A 114 -10.42 -1.30 -11.18
CA ALA A 114 -11.74 -1.55 -11.76
C ALA A 114 -11.67 -2.58 -12.91
N MET A 115 -10.75 -2.37 -13.86
CA MET A 115 -10.56 -3.29 -15.00
C MET A 115 -10.08 -4.67 -14.56
N ALA A 116 -9.25 -4.76 -13.53
CA ALA A 116 -8.82 -6.05 -12.98
C ALA A 116 -9.97 -6.81 -12.32
N ALA A 117 -10.85 -6.10 -11.58
CA ALA A 117 -12.05 -6.68 -10.97
C ALA A 117 -12.99 -7.30 -12.01
N GLU A 118 -13.16 -6.63 -13.16
CA GLU A 118 -13.98 -7.11 -14.27
C GLU A 118 -13.31 -8.25 -15.04
N ARG A 119 -12.01 -8.16 -15.26
CA ARG A 119 -11.25 -9.07 -16.13
C ARG A 119 -10.91 -10.40 -15.46
N TYR A 120 -10.73 -10.42 -14.13
CA TYR A 120 -10.22 -11.59 -13.41
C TYR A 120 -11.17 -12.11 -12.33
N PRO A 121 -12.45 -12.46 -12.66
CA PRO A 121 -13.41 -12.93 -11.66
C PRO A 121 -12.93 -14.17 -10.91
N PHE A 122 -12.15 -15.05 -11.56
CA PHE A 122 -11.57 -16.22 -10.91
C PHE A 122 -10.62 -15.83 -9.77
N LEU A 123 -9.78 -14.79 -9.96
CA LEU A 123 -8.87 -14.32 -8.92
C LEU A 123 -9.64 -13.66 -7.76
N ILE A 124 -10.67 -12.87 -8.08
CA ILE A 124 -11.56 -12.31 -7.06
C ILE A 124 -12.14 -13.41 -6.16
N GLU A 125 -12.62 -14.51 -6.74
CA GLU A 125 -13.13 -15.64 -5.96
C GLU A 125 -12.03 -16.35 -5.13
N GLN A 126 -10.77 -16.40 -5.61
CA GLN A 126 -9.65 -16.91 -4.82
C GLN A 126 -9.37 -16.04 -3.58
N PHE A 127 -9.47 -14.73 -3.71
CA PHE A 127 -9.28 -13.80 -2.59
C PHE A 127 -10.45 -13.85 -1.60
N LYS A 128 -11.70 -13.94 -2.08
CA LYS A 128 -12.89 -14.14 -1.22
C LYS A 128 -12.77 -15.41 -0.38
N LYS A 129 -12.36 -16.53 -0.97
CA LYS A 129 -12.15 -17.79 -0.25
C LYS A 129 -11.12 -17.68 0.88
N ARG A 130 -10.10 -16.83 0.70
CA ARG A 130 -9.03 -16.56 1.69
C ARG A 130 -9.40 -15.45 2.68
N LYS A 131 -10.59 -14.84 2.53
CA LYS A 131 -11.04 -13.70 3.34
C LYS A 131 -10.06 -12.52 3.26
N TYR A 132 -9.48 -12.30 2.09
CA TYR A 132 -8.64 -11.15 1.83
C TYR A 132 -9.47 -9.88 1.81
N GLU A 133 -8.87 -8.77 2.20
CA GLU A 133 -9.50 -7.46 2.12
C GLU A 133 -9.39 -6.90 0.71
N PHE A 134 -10.48 -6.29 0.21
CA PHE A 134 -10.46 -5.57 -1.07
C PHE A 134 -10.29 -4.07 -0.83
N ILE A 135 -9.35 -3.47 -1.55
CA ILE A 135 -8.95 -2.07 -1.44
C ILE A 135 -9.12 -1.41 -2.81
N GLY A 136 -9.63 -0.17 -2.87
CA GLY A 136 -9.74 0.57 -4.12
C GLY A 136 -8.36 0.93 -4.69
N HIS A 137 -8.19 0.86 -6.03
CA HIS A 137 -6.88 1.04 -6.67
C HIS A 137 -6.97 1.71 -8.06
N GLY A 138 -7.91 2.63 -8.24
CA GLY A 138 -8.11 3.28 -9.53
C GLY A 138 -8.75 2.38 -10.59
N VAL A 139 -8.73 2.85 -11.82
CA VAL A 139 -9.36 2.14 -12.95
C VAL A 139 -8.40 1.12 -13.58
N SER A 140 -7.17 1.51 -13.83
CA SER A 140 -6.11 0.62 -14.37
C SER A 140 -4.73 1.02 -13.84
N ALA A 141 -3.77 0.12 -13.94
CA ALA A 141 -2.42 0.31 -13.41
C ALA A 141 -1.59 1.39 -14.14
N ASN A 142 -2.04 1.88 -15.26
CA ASN A 142 -1.38 2.95 -16.00
C ASN A 142 -2.22 4.23 -16.13
N ARG A 143 -3.11 4.44 -15.14
CA ARG A 143 -3.84 5.70 -14.94
C ARG A 143 -3.67 6.17 -13.48
N MET A 144 -2.72 7.06 -13.25
CA MET A 144 -2.49 7.66 -11.94
C MET A 144 -3.44 8.83 -11.69
N LEU A 145 -3.95 8.95 -10.47
CA LEU A 145 -4.54 10.20 -10.00
C LEU A 145 -3.45 11.27 -9.93
N SER A 146 -3.79 12.49 -10.30
CA SER A 146 -2.86 13.62 -10.21
C SER A 146 -3.59 14.95 -10.32
N SER A 147 -2.94 16.04 -9.91
CA SER A 147 -3.46 17.41 -10.03
C SER A 147 -3.69 17.89 -11.49
N LYS A 148 -3.33 17.07 -12.49
CA LYS A 148 -3.66 17.32 -13.90
C LYS A 148 -5.11 17.01 -14.22
N MET A 149 -5.77 16.17 -13.43
CA MET A 149 -7.19 15.87 -13.55
C MET A 149 -8.02 17.02 -12.97
N SER A 150 -9.18 17.28 -13.54
CA SER A 150 -10.19 18.09 -12.88
C SER A 150 -10.77 17.34 -11.67
N GLU A 151 -11.37 18.06 -10.73
CA GLU A 151 -12.03 17.42 -9.58
C GLU A 151 -13.15 16.45 -10.00
N ALA A 152 -13.87 16.77 -11.05
CA ALA A 152 -14.96 15.92 -11.56
C ALA A 152 -14.41 14.60 -12.14
N GLU A 153 -13.31 14.66 -12.89
CA GLU A 153 -12.63 13.47 -13.42
C GLU A 153 -12.08 12.59 -12.30
N GLU A 154 -11.42 13.19 -11.31
CA GLU A 154 -10.89 12.46 -10.17
C GLU A 154 -11.97 11.78 -9.35
N LYS A 155 -13.09 12.48 -9.06
CA LYS A 155 -14.28 11.89 -8.42
C LYS A 155 -14.87 10.72 -9.22
N ALA A 156 -14.95 10.85 -10.53
CA ALA A 156 -15.46 9.81 -11.41
C ALA A 156 -14.55 8.57 -11.41
N GLU A 157 -13.23 8.76 -11.45
CA GLU A 157 -12.24 7.70 -11.40
C GLU A 157 -12.32 6.91 -10.07
N ILE A 158 -12.37 7.62 -8.94
CA ILE A 158 -12.54 7.02 -7.60
C ILE A 158 -13.88 6.26 -7.53
N ALA A 159 -14.99 6.89 -7.91
CA ALA A 159 -16.31 6.27 -7.85
C ALA A 159 -16.42 5.02 -8.73
N SER A 160 -15.89 5.09 -9.96
CA SER A 160 -15.84 3.97 -10.91
C SER A 160 -15.05 2.80 -10.35
N SER A 161 -13.86 3.08 -9.79
CA SER A 161 -13.02 2.06 -9.16
C SER A 161 -13.76 1.35 -8.02
N LEU A 162 -14.33 2.10 -7.08
CA LEU A 162 -15.03 1.53 -5.92
C LEU A 162 -16.26 0.71 -6.34
N ALA A 163 -17.04 1.19 -7.30
CA ALA A 163 -18.23 0.51 -7.78
C ALA A 163 -17.90 -0.83 -8.48
N ALA A 164 -16.83 -0.85 -9.30
CA ALA A 164 -16.42 -2.06 -9.98
C ALA A 164 -15.92 -3.13 -9.00
N VAL A 165 -15.11 -2.73 -8.02
CA VAL A 165 -14.62 -3.65 -6.98
C VAL A 165 -15.77 -4.14 -6.10
N GLU A 166 -16.69 -3.28 -5.68
CA GLU A 166 -17.87 -3.65 -4.91
C GLU A 166 -18.74 -4.66 -5.64
N LYS A 167 -18.98 -4.43 -6.94
CA LYS A 167 -19.74 -5.35 -7.79
C LYS A 167 -19.09 -6.73 -7.90
N ALA A 168 -17.77 -6.78 -8.05
CA ALA A 168 -17.03 -8.03 -8.22
C ALA A 168 -16.83 -8.78 -6.89
N ALA A 169 -16.49 -8.08 -5.83
CA ALA A 169 -16.19 -8.66 -4.52
C ALA A 169 -17.44 -8.93 -3.68
N GLY A 170 -18.54 -8.20 -3.91
CA GLY A 170 -19.75 -8.23 -3.09
C GLY A 170 -19.61 -7.43 -1.79
N VAL A 171 -18.54 -6.66 -1.64
CA VAL A 171 -18.28 -5.79 -0.48
C VAL A 171 -17.63 -4.50 -0.96
N ARG A 172 -18.09 -3.36 -0.41
CA ARG A 172 -17.51 -2.05 -0.73
C ARG A 172 -16.14 -1.90 -0.06
N PRO A 173 -15.10 -1.51 -0.81
CA PRO A 173 -13.80 -1.19 -0.24
C PRO A 173 -13.89 -0.10 0.82
N LYS A 174 -13.07 -0.20 1.85
CA LYS A 174 -12.92 0.78 2.93
C LYS A 174 -11.58 1.53 2.88
N GLY A 175 -10.64 1.00 2.12
CA GLY A 175 -9.33 1.58 1.93
C GLY A 175 -9.04 1.93 0.49
N TRP A 176 -7.98 2.71 0.31
CA TRP A 176 -7.45 3.13 -0.98
C TRP A 176 -5.93 3.01 -1.02
N LEU A 177 -5.44 2.54 -2.16
CA LEU A 177 -4.05 2.70 -2.58
C LEU A 177 -4.08 3.25 -4.02
N GLY A 178 -3.59 4.47 -4.21
CA GLY A 178 -3.46 5.06 -5.55
C GLY A 178 -2.39 4.34 -6.37
N GLN A 179 -2.53 4.34 -7.70
CA GLN A 179 -1.48 3.83 -8.57
C GLN A 179 -0.20 4.63 -8.33
N GLU A 180 0.90 3.93 -8.03
CA GLU A 180 2.20 4.54 -7.75
C GLU A 180 2.14 5.65 -6.66
N TYR A 181 1.25 5.49 -5.66
CA TYR A 181 0.99 6.49 -4.63
C TYR A 181 0.50 7.84 -5.21
N GLY A 182 -0.06 7.83 -6.42
CA GLY A 182 -0.49 9.04 -7.11
C GLY A 182 -1.71 9.68 -6.48
N GLU A 183 -1.57 10.96 -6.16
CA GLU A 183 -2.64 11.80 -5.61
C GLU A 183 -2.62 13.22 -6.20
N SER A 184 -3.71 13.93 -6.03
CA SER A 184 -3.81 15.37 -6.17
C SER A 184 -3.88 16.03 -4.79
N GLU A 185 -3.84 17.38 -4.78
CA GLU A 185 -4.12 18.14 -3.56
C GLU A 185 -5.54 17.94 -3.00
N ARG A 186 -6.44 17.27 -3.74
CA ARG A 186 -7.86 17.03 -3.34
C ARG A 186 -8.11 15.60 -2.91
N THR A 187 -7.26 14.66 -3.31
CA THR A 187 -7.48 13.21 -3.18
C THR A 187 -7.90 12.81 -1.75
N PRO A 188 -7.23 13.25 -0.66
CA PRO A 188 -7.62 12.83 0.69
C PRO A 188 -9.08 13.18 1.02
N GLN A 189 -9.53 14.37 0.65
CA GLN A 189 -10.93 14.79 0.88
C GLN A 189 -11.89 13.98 0.02
N LEU A 190 -11.57 13.78 -1.27
CA LEU A 190 -12.42 13.01 -2.19
C LEU A 190 -12.59 11.56 -1.77
N LEU A 191 -11.54 10.93 -1.24
CA LEU A 191 -11.60 9.58 -0.68
C LEU A 191 -12.49 9.51 0.55
N ALA A 192 -12.35 10.49 1.46
CA ALA A 192 -13.20 10.59 2.64
C ALA A 192 -14.66 10.80 2.28
N ASP A 193 -14.95 11.69 1.31
CA ASP A 193 -16.31 11.97 0.80
C ASP A 193 -16.91 10.74 0.10
N ALA A 194 -16.08 9.91 -0.54
CA ALA A 194 -16.50 8.63 -1.12
C ALA A 194 -16.80 7.55 -0.07
N GLY A 195 -16.59 7.83 1.22
CA GLY A 195 -16.91 6.94 2.33
C GLY A 195 -15.81 5.95 2.70
N LEU A 196 -14.58 6.20 2.28
CA LEU A 196 -13.43 5.39 2.68
C LEU A 196 -12.97 5.76 4.11
N ASP A 197 -12.32 4.83 4.77
CA ASP A 197 -11.89 4.95 6.16
C ASP A 197 -10.37 5.14 6.28
N TYR A 198 -9.58 4.74 5.26
CA TYR A 198 -8.12 4.88 5.27
C TYR A 198 -7.51 4.96 3.86
N VAL A 199 -6.26 5.43 3.82
CA VAL A 199 -5.42 5.53 2.62
C VAL A 199 -4.03 4.96 2.90
N LEU A 200 -3.36 4.41 1.87
CA LEU A 200 -2.02 3.80 1.91
C LEU A 200 -0.97 4.60 1.12
N ASP A 201 -1.30 5.81 0.66
CA ASP A 201 -0.49 6.57 -0.31
C ASP A 201 0.59 7.45 0.35
N TRP A 202 0.61 7.56 1.67
CA TRP A 202 1.48 8.48 2.40
C TRP A 202 2.59 7.75 3.16
N PRO A 203 3.76 7.48 2.52
CA PRO A 203 4.85 6.69 3.13
C PRO A 203 5.76 7.56 4.03
N ASN A 204 5.19 8.28 4.96
CA ASN A 204 5.89 9.25 5.78
C ASN A 204 5.93 8.90 7.27
N ASP A 205 5.47 7.68 7.63
CA ASP A 205 5.42 7.24 9.01
C ASP A 205 5.42 5.71 9.15
N ASP A 206 5.81 5.22 10.32
CA ASP A 206 5.70 3.81 10.73
C ASP A 206 4.48 3.55 11.61
N GLN A 207 3.71 4.60 11.94
CA GLN A 207 2.47 4.53 12.72
C GLN A 207 1.31 5.15 11.92
N PRO A 208 0.09 4.60 12.05
CA PRO A 208 -1.08 5.27 11.51
C PRO A 208 -1.28 6.65 12.16
N TYR A 209 -1.85 7.58 11.41
CA TYR A 209 -2.22 8.89 11.95
C TYR A 209 -3.53 9.40 11.33
N PRO A 210 -4.27 10.30 12.03
CA PRO A 210 -5.50 10.86 11.50
C PRO A 210 -5.23 11.91 10.43
N MET A 211 -6.02 11.91 9.38
CA MET A 211 -6.04 12.96 8.37
C MET A 211 -7.18 13.98 8.62
N LYS A 212 -6.94 15.24 8.32
CA LYS A 212 -7.86 16.35 8.54
C LYS A 212 -8.86 16.50 7.38
N VAL A 213 -9.81 15.60 7.29
CA VAL A 213 -10.85 15.56 6.23
C VAL A 213 -12.28 15.67 6.78
N GLY A 214 -12.44 16.21 8.00
CA GLY A 214 -13.74 16.42 8.62
C GLY A 214 -14.46 15.17 9.13
N ARG A 215 -13.87 13.99 9.01
CA ARG A 215 -14.34 12.71 9.56
C ARG A 215 -13.17 11.83 10.00
N LYS A 216 -13.46 10.71 10.67
CA LYS A 216 -12.42 9.70 10.95
C LYS A 216 -11.91 9.14 9.64
N PHE A 217 -10.64 9.40 9.35
CA PHE A 217 -9.93 8.91 8.18
C PHE A 217 -8.44 8.76 8.53
N VAL A 218 -7.85 7.64 8.19
CA VAL A 218 -6.53 7.25 8.68
C VAL A 218 -5.55 7.14 7.51
N SER A 219 -4.39 7.78 7.64
CA SER A 219 -3.23 7.41 6.83
C SER A 219 -2.58 6.18 7.44
N MET A 220 -2.49 5.10 6.67
CA MET A 220 -1.89 3.83 7.05
C MET A 220 -0.46 3.73 6.52
N PRO A 221 0.52 3.32 7.33
CA PRO A 221 1.88 3.11 6.85
C PRO A 221 1.95 2.11 5.71
N ASN A 222 2.62 2.51 4.62
CA ASN A 222 2.92 1.65 3.50
C ASN A 222 4.25 2.11 2.89
N GLN A 223 5.36 1.60 3.43
CA GLN A 223 6.70 2.05 3.10
C GLN A 223 7.23 1.39 1.84
N PRO A 224 7.63 2.16 0.81
CA PRO A 224 8.24 1.60 -0.39
C PRO A 224 9.67 1.10 -0.17
N GLU A 225 10.32 1.44 0.96
CA GLU A 225 11.72 1.11 1.22
C GLU A 225 12.03 -0.40 1.25
N TRP A 226 11.04 -1.24 1.56
CA TRP A 226 11.15 -2.71 1.49
C TRP A 226 10.14 -3.36 0.54
N ASP A 227 9.44 -2.56 -0.27
CA ASP A 227 8.60 -3.01 -1.37
C ASP A 227 9.45 -3.73 -2.43
N ASP A 228 8.92 -4.81 -3.01
CA ASP A 228 9.65 -5.61 -4.00
C ASP A 228 9.91 -4.86 -5.31
N VAL A 229 8.98 -3.99 -5.74
CA VAL A 229 9.17 -3.14 -6.93
C VAL A 229 10.28 -2.14 -6.69
N GLN A 230 10.26 -1.46 -5.54
CA GLN A 230 11.31 -0.50 -5.22
C GLN A 230 12.69 -1.16 -5.16
N GLN A 231 12.80 -2.31 -4.51
CA GLN A 231 14.09 -2.97 -4.30
C GLN A 231 14.57 -3.74 -5.54
N LEU A 232 13.71 -4.57 -6.13
CA LEU A 232 14.14 -5.50 -7.17
C LEU A 232 14.03 -4.91 -8.58
N TRP A 233 13.06 -4.04 -8.82
CA TRP A 233 12.84 -3.45 -10.14
C TRP A 233 13.55 -2.10 -10.31
N LEU A 234 13.33 -1.17 -9.40
CA LEU A 234 13.89 0.19 -9.50
C LEU A 234 15.35 0.26 -9.05
N ARG A 235 15.67 -0.26 -7.87
CA ARG A 235 17.04 -0.26 -7.33
C ARG A 235 17.90 -1.42 -7.81
N ARG A 236 17.27 -2.45 -8.42
CA ARG A 236 17.94 -3.62 -9.00
C ARG A 236 18.90 -4.34 -8.06
N ILE A 237 18.53 -4.44 -6.78
CA ILE A 237 19.33 -5.20 -5.82
C ILE A 237 19.30 -6.70 -6.19
N ASN A 238 20.33 -7.42 -5.78
CA ASN A 238 20.32 -8.87 -5.91
C ASN A 238 19.20 -9.46 -5.05
N THR A 239 18.33 -10.27 -5.65
CA THR A 239 17.16 -10.84 -4.99
C THR A 239 17.52 -11.64 -3.73
N THR A 240 18.72 -12.20 -3.64
CA THR A 240 19.21 -12.90 -2.43
C THR A 240 19.27 -12.00 -1.20
N ARG A 241 19.36 -10.67 -1.38
CA ARG A 241 19.41 -9.69 -0.30
C ARG A 241 18.01 -9.24 0.20
N TYR A 242 16.97 -9.56 -0.56
CA TYR A 242 15.62 -9.14 -0.22
C TYR A 242 15.15 -9.63 1.16
N PRO A 243 15.35 -10.91 1.54
CA PRO A 243 15.00 -11.38 2.88
C PRO A 243 15.75 -10.67 4.02
N ASP A 244 17.00 -10.24 3.78
CA ASP A 244 17.78 -9.49 4.77
C ASP A 244 17.14 -8.10 4.98
N ILE A 245 16.82 -7.37 3.91
CA ILE A 245 16.20 -6.04 3.98
C ILE A 245 14.87 -6.09 4.74
N VAL A 246 14.02 -7.07 4.40
CA VAL A 246 12.72 -7.24 5.06
C VAL A 246 12.90 -7.59 6.55
N ALA A 247 13.82 -8.49 6.86
CA ALA A 247 14.05 -8.91 8.25
C ALA A 247 14.68 -7.81 9.10
N ASP A 248 15.67 -7.07 8.58
CA ASP A 248 16.34 -5.98 9.30
C ASP A 248 15.37 -4.85 9.63
N ALA A 249 14.50 -4.47 8.65
CA ALA A 249 13.46 -3.47 8.88
C ALA A 249 12.43 -3.95 9.90
N PHE A 250 11.96 -5.20 9.78
CA PHE A 250 10.99 -5.78 10.72
C PHE A 250 11.55 -5.86 12.13
N GLU A 251 12.79 -6.27 12.29
CA GLU A 251 13.45 -6.39 13.61
C GLU A 251 13.48 -5.07 14.35
N LEU A 252 13.86 -3.98 13.68
CA LEU A 252 13.90 -2.65 14.29
C LEU A 252 12.50 -2.21 14.74
N LEU A 253 11.49 -2.30 13.85
CA LEU A 253 10.13 -1.91 14.20
C LEU A 253 9.55 -2.78 15.33
N HIS A 254 9.91 -4.05 15.37
CA HIS A 254 9.54 -4.94 16.47
C HIS A 254 10.22 -4.54 17.79
N GLN A 255 11.50 -4.14 17.76
CA GLN A 255 12.22 -3.65 18.96
C GLN A 255 11.62 -2.34 19.49
N GLU A 256 11.24 -1.42 18.65
CA GLU A 256 10.60 -0.16 19.03
C GLU A 256 9.19 -0.41 19.60
N GLY A 257 8.39 -1.22 18.95
CA GLY A 257 7.01 -1.59 19.34
C GLY A 257 6.00 -0.48 19.09
N GLY A 258 4.75 -0.85 18.84
CA GLY A 258 3.67 0.06 18.47
C GLY A 258 3.71 0.49 17.02
N GLN A 259 4.48 -0.19 16.19
CA GLN A 259 4.66 0.10 14.76
C GLN A 259 3.78 -0.77 13.87
N VAL A 260 3.65 -0.37 12.61
CA VAL A 260 3.05 -1.17 11.54
C VAL A 260 4.15 -1.56 10.56
N PHE A 261 4.20 -2.85 10.21
CA PHE A 261 5.01 -3.33 9.09
C PHE A 261 4.08 -3.76 7.95
N SER A 262 4.01 -2.94 6.90
CA SER A 262 3.27 -3.23 5.67
C SER A 262 4.25 -3.75 4.62
N LEU A 263 4.04 -4.98 4.14
CA LEU A 263 4.87 -5.61 3.11
C LEU A 263 4.10 -5.64 1.79
N SER A 264 4.46 -4.74 0.88
CA SER A 264 3.91 -4.73 -0.48
C SER A 264 4.66 -5.71 -1.38
N ILE A 265 3.92 -6.57 -2.07
CA ILE A 265 4.46 -7.60 -2.97
C ILE A 265 3.65 -7.67 -4.26
N HIS A 266 4.34 -7.68 -5.39
CA HIS A 266 3.73 -7.71 -6.71
C HIS A 266 3.91 -9.09 -7.36
N PRO A 267 2.81 -9.82 -7.64
CA PRO A 267 2.89 -11.18 -8.18
C PRO A 267 3.75 -11.32 -9.44
N TRP A 268 3.68 -10.35 -10.37
CA TRP A 268 4.46 -10.37 -11.59
C TRP A 268 5.98 -10.29 -11.36
N LEU A 269 6.40 -9.80 -10.20
CA LEU A 269 7.80 -9.62 -9.84
C LEU A 269 8.25 -10.68 -8.84
N MET A 270 7.64 -10.72 -7.66
CA MET A 270 8.07 -11.63 -6.58
C MET A 270 7.64 -13.08 -6.83
N GLY A 271 6.54 -13.32 -7.55
CA GLY A 271 6.08 -14.68 -7.88
C GLY A 271 6.89 -15.41 -8.96
N MET A 272 7.95 -14.81 -9.51
CA MET A 272 8.83 -15.45 -10.49
C MET A 272 9.51 -16.69 -9.91
N ALA A 273 9.71 -17.72 -10.73
CA ALA A 273 10.23 -19.03 -10.29
C ALA A 273 11.56 -18.95 -9.52
N HIS A 274 12.43 -18.01 -9.88
CA HIS A 274 13.70 -17.81 -9.20
C HIS A 274 13.62 -16.89 -7.97
N ARG A 275 12.51 -16.16 -7.77
CA ARG A 275 12.33 -15.18 -6.70
C ARG A 275 11.43 -15.67 -5.57
N ILE A 276 10.41 -16.48 -5.87
CA ILE A 276 9.38 -16.87 -4.88
C ILE A 276 9.94 -17.45 -3.58
N LYS A 277 11.05 -18.18 -3.64
CA LYS A 277 11.73 -18.72 -2.46
C LYS A 277 12.23 -17.65 -1.50
N TYR A 278 12.52 -16.45 -1.99
CA TYR A 278 12.98 -15.33 -1.14
C TYR A 278 11.84 -14.61 -0.45
N LEU A 279 10.62 -14.64 -1.01
CA LEU A 279 9.43 -14.25 -0.27
C LEU A 279 9.18 -15.21 0.90
N ASP A 280 9.22 -16.51 0.61
CA ASP A 280 9.09 -17.55 1.64
C ASP A 280 10.14 -17.39 2.77
N GLU A 281 11.37 -17.13 2.41
CA GLU A 281 12.45 -16.89 3.37
C GLU A 281 12.23 -15.62 4.21
N ALA A 282 11.77 -14.52 3.59
CA ALA A 282 11.46 -13.28 4.29
C ALA A 282 10.35 -13.49 5.32
N LEU A 283 9.23 -14.11 4.93
CA LEU A 283 8.13 -14.41 5.83
C LEU A 283 8.54 -15.39 6.93
N ARG A 284 9.32 -16.42 6.61
CA ARG A 284 9.85 -17.36 7.60
C ARG A 284 10.70 -16.67 8.67
N ARG A 285 11.41 -15.60 8.32
CA ARG A 285 12.18 -14.81 9.28
C ARG A 285 11.27 -13.97 10.17
N ILE A 286 10.23 -13.36 9.61
CA ILE A 286 9.22 -12.62 10.39
C ILE A 286 8.53 -13.54 11.40
N GLU A 287 8.16 -14.75 11.00
CA GLU A 287 7.49 -15.73 11.88
C GLU A 287 8.32 -16.20 13.09
N ARG A 288 9.62 -15.91 13.12
CA ARG A 288 10.46 -16.19 14.29
C ARG A 288 10.25 -15.21 15.45
N PHE A 289 9.67 -14.04 15.15
CA PHE A 289 9.35 -13.06 16.17
C PHE A 289 8.03 -13.41 16.83
N GLY A 290 8.00 -13.36 18.16
CA GLY A 290 6.75 -13.45 18.93
C GLY A 290 6.03 -12.09 18.97
N ASN A 291 4.80 -12.10 19.47
CA ASN A 291 4.04 -10.88 19.69
C ASN A 291 3.85 -10.02 18.43
N VAL A 292 3.52 -10.67 17.32
CA VAL A 292 3.14 -10.05 16.04
C VAL A 292 1.64 -10.19 15.85
N TRP A 293 0.98 -9.10 15.48
CA TRP A 293 -0.43 -9.15 15.10
C TRP A 293 -0.56 -9.18 13.58
N HIS A 294 -0.86 -10.36 13.03
CA HIS A 294 -1.19 -10.52 11.62
C HIS A 294 -2.60 -9.99 11.35
N ALA A 295 -2.71 -8.97 10.53
CA ALA A 295 -3.97 -8.31 10.24
C ALA A 295 -4.01 -7.83 8.77
N THR A 296 -5.19 -7.46 8.28
CA THR A 296 -5.29 -6.72 7.03
C THR A 296 -5.11 -5.21 7.29
N PRO A 297 -4.77 -4.40 6.29
CA PRO A 297 -4.64 -2.95 6.46
C PRO A 297 -5.89 -2.31 7.10
N GLY A 298 -7.08 -2.74 6.69
CA GLY A 298 -8.34 -2.23 7.24
C GLY A 298 -8.57 -2.61 8.70
N GLU A 299 -8.18 -3.81 9.13
CA GLU A 299 -8.25 -4.20 10.55
C GLU A 299 -7.33 -3.33 11.41
N ILE A 300 -6.14 -2.98 10.90
CA ILE A 300 -5.20 -2.08 11.59
C ILE A 300 -5.77 -0.66 11.66
N ALA A 301 -6.27 -0.13 10.55
CA ALA A 301 -6.88 1.20 10.48
C ALA A 301 -8.11 1.30 11.42
N GLU A 302 -8.97 0.27 11.42
CA GLU A 302 -10.14 0.22 12.30
C GLU A 302 -9.75 0.18 13.78
N HIS A 303 -8.74 -0.64 14.13
CA HIS A 303 -8.24 -0.69 15.50
C HIS A 303 -7.68 0.66 15.93
N TYR A 304 -6.86 1.29 15.10
CA TYR A 304 -6.33 2.62 15.36
C TYR A 304 -7.45 3.65 15.56
N ALA A 305 -8.42 3.69 14.64
CA ALA A 305 -9.54 4.64 14.71
C ALA A 305 -10.44 4.44 15.96
N LYS A 306 -10.55 3.21 16.46
CA LYS A 306 -11.31 2.90 17.69
C LYS A 306 -10.57 3.29 18.97
N THR A 307 -9.24 3.20 18.97
CA THR A 307 -8.44 3.38 20.20
C THR A 307 -7.85 4.78 20.33
N MET A 308 -7.66 5.50 19.20
CA MET A 308 -6.95 6.78 19.15
C MET A 308 -7.82 7.96 18.71
N LEU A 309 -8.97 7.73 18.04
CA LEU A 309 -9.90 8.75 17.51
C LEU A 309 -11.31 8.61 18.10
#